data_016385976df52ec661c8abb091c1621b
#
_entry.id   016385976df52ec661c8abb091c1621b
#
_cell.length_a   1.000
_cell.length_b   1.000
_cell.length_c   1.000
_cell.angle_alpha   90.00
_cell.angle_beta   90.00
_cell.angle_gamma   90.00
#
_symmetry.space_group_name_H-M   'P 1'
#
loop_
_entity.id
_entity.type
_entity.pdbx_description
1 polymer ?
#
loop_
_entity_poly.entity_id
_entity_poly.type
_entity_poly.pdbx_seq_one_letter_code
_entity_poly.pdbx_strand_id
1 'polypeptide(L)'
;MKFFKNILGKDVQEPCYTFGRFSDVYQAEERQIYWEQAIEAHDKKRYLESISLFLSFLSQEEQGNVEVEKVSPEKIKFRIYQGSKCIEGFANQDGFFAQAVIAHCKEISLGAMRSLLEENYELRYSAYALDSDDNLTMVMHTDHQDGSPYKLYYGLKELATQADRRDDVLVAEFKELSPVYNGNITPLSDRDKRIRIQYFRSELKRAIDIFDREAGRFDKYPGLLSYILLSTGFTIDYFLKPEGKVMDHVENIYATYFHINIFTPSRKNAEIYRELKKMVAITDEELSRELYETKNTFGRLEAAAHIKLQEVTEQELTHFDWYLQSDLAEYAVYIPRYICSLLLFAYALPLLDQKLLHLLLRVLENDFFESLGFVSLIKHDGSIDEKRFAERFSEITSKSILKNIPFKQLMGQLDFENKALFGESYLRMLSKLDYNKLVL
;
A
#
# COMPACT_ATOMS: atom_id res chain seq x y z
N MET A 1 34.78 -22.46 2.78
CA MET A 1 33.67 -21.59 2.40
C MET A 1 33.90 -20.87 1.06
N LYS A 2 34.76 -21.36 0.19
CA LYS A 2 35.04 -20.79 -1.15
C LYS A 2 34.59 -21.71 -2.33
N PHE A 3 33.97 -22.85 -2.06
CA PHE A 3 33.64 -23.86 -3.09
C PHE A 3 32.20 -23.77 -3.63
N PHE A 4 31.33 -22.97 -3.00
CA PHE A 4 29.92 -22.83 -3.45
C PHE A 4 29.65 -21.63 -4.40
N LYS A 5 30.65 -20.77 -4.63
CA LYS A 5 30.49 -19.55 -5.47
C LYS A 5 30.58 -19.79 -6.99
N ASN A 6 30.93 -20.98 -7.46
CA ASN A 6 31.18 -21.23 -8.88
C ASN A 6 30.12 -22.10 -9.60
N ILE A 7 28.95 -22.35 -8.99
CA ILE A 7 27.87 -23.14 -9.60
C ILE A 7 26.61 -22.31 -9.86
N LEU A 8 26.52 -21.10 -9.32
CA LEU A 8 25.41 -20.17 -9.58
C LEU A 8 25.79 -19.28 -10.75
N GLY A 9 25.07 -19.43 -11.85
CA GLY A 9 25.12 -18.51 -12.99
C GLY A 9 24.95 -17.07 -12.51
N LYS A 10 25.54 -16.11 -13.24
CA LYS A 10 25.55 -14.67 -12.99
C LYS A 10 24.39 -14.21 -12.11
N ASP A 11 24.68 -13.61 -10.95
CA ASP A 11 23.68 -12.90 -10.13
C ASP A 11 22.90 -11.97 -11.06
N VAL A 12 21.73 -12.39 -11.50
CA VAL A 12 20.80 -11.52 -12.22
C VAL A 12 20.23 -10.61 -11.14
N GLN A 13 20.75 -9.38 -11.10
CA GLN A 13 20.24 -8.36 -10.20
C GLN A 13 18.78 -8.09 -10.59
N GLU A 14 17.84 -8.48 -9.73
CA GLU A 14 16.43 -8.19 -9.95
C GLU A 14 16.17 -6.69 -9.89
N PRO A 15 15.20 -6.19 -10.65
CA PRO A 15 14.83 -4.79 -10.61
C PRO A 15 14.25 -4.42 -9.23
N CYS A 16 14.49 -3.18 -8.81
CA CYS A 16 13.93 -2.65 -7.57
C CYS A 16 12.63 -1.88 -7.88
N TYR A 17 11.50 -2.45 -7.53
CA TYR A 17 10.17 -1.81 -7.62
C TYR A 17 9.51 -1.79 -6.26
N THR A 18 8.74 -0.75 -6.00
CA THR A 18 7.86 -0.66 -4.83
C THR A 18 6.44 -1.07 -5.23
N PHE A 19 5.87 -2.03 -4.52
CA PHE A 19 4.50 -2.51 -4.72
C PHE A 19 3.65 -2.21 -3.49
N GLY A 20 2.34 -2.10 -3.70
CA GLY A 20 1.40 -1.78 -2.65
C GLY A 20 1.53 -0.35 -2.14
N ARG A 21 0.65 0.03 -1.25
CA ARG A 21 0.68 1.36 -0.63
C ARG A 21 1.54 1.34 0.61
N PHE A 22 2.38 2.36 0.75
CA PHE A 22 3.26 2.51 1.90
C PHE A 22 2.46 2.58 3.22
N SER A 23 3.04 2.00 4.27
CA SER A 23 2.56 2.15 5.65
C SER A 23 3.72 2.45 6.59
N ASP A 24 3.54 3.45 7.43
CA ASP A 24 4.47 3.91 8.47
C ASP A 24 4.34 3.15 9.80
N VAL A 25 3.40 2.22 9.89
CA VAL A 25 3.04 1.55 11.16
C VAL A 25 4.15 0.65 11.69
N TYR A 26 4.81 -0.08 10.79
CA TYR A 26 5.91 -0.96 11.16
C TYR A 26 7.24 -0.38 10.67
N GLN A 27 7.92 0.33 11.56
CA GLN A 27 9.25 0.85 11.31
C GLN A 27 10.33 -0.18 11.70
N ALA A 28 11.49 -0.09 11.08
CA ALA A 28 12.66 -0.90 11.45
C ALA A 28 13.10 -0.59 12.91
N GLU A 29 13.64 -1.61 13.61
CA GLU A 29 14.04 -1.47 15.03
C GLU A 29 15.03 -0.31 15.25
N GLU A 30 15.95 -0.10 14.30
CA GLU A 30 16.93 1.00 14.37
C GLU A 30 16.25 2.38 14.40
N ARG A 31 15.01 2.51 13.91
CA ARG A 31 14.25 3.76 13.91
C ARG A 31 13.47 3.97 15.20
N GLN A 32 13.05 2.90 15.87
CA GLN A 32 12.38 2.98 17.17
C GLN A 32 13.25 3.70 18.20
N ILE A 33 14.57 3.57 18.11
CA ILE A 33 15.51 4.28 18.96
C ILE A 33 15.34 5.81 18.84
N TYR A 34 15.16 6.33 17.62
CA TYR A 34 14.91 7.78 17.43
C TYR A 34 13.59 8.23 18.05
N TRP A 35 12.55 7.39 17.98
CA TRP A 35 11.26 7.68 18.59
C TRP A 35 11.37 7.77 20.11
N GLU A 36 12.01 6.79 20.76
CA GLU A 36 12.23 6.77 22.21
C GLU A 36 13.07 7.96 22.67
N GLN A 37 14.15 8.25 21.95
CA GLN A 37 15.00 9.41 22.24
C GLN A 37 14.26 10.76 22.03
N ALA A 38 13.36 10.85 21.04
CA ALA A 38 12.55 12.03 20.82
C ALA A 38 11.61 12.30 22.00
N ILE A 39 10.97 11.27 22.55
CA ILE A 39 10.12 11.38 23.74
C ILE A 39 10.97 11.82 24.96
N GLU A 40 12.11 11.18 25.18
CA GLU A 40 13.00 11.51 26.29
C GLU A 40 13.50 12.96 26.21
N ALA A 41 13.85 13.43 25.01
CA ALA A 41 14.29 14.80 24.81
C ALA A 41 13.16 15.81 25.07
N HIS A 42 11.92 15.48 24.66
CA HIS A 42 10.73 16.32 24.94
C HIS A 42 10.48 16.43 26.46
N ASP A 43 10.50 15.31 27.19
CA ASP A 43 10.28 15.27 28.63
C ASP A 43 11.36 16.09 29.39
N LYS A 44 12.56 16.13 28.85
CA LYS A 44 13.68 16.97 29.35
C LYS A 44 13.64 18.40 28.84
N LYS A 45 12.57 18.82 28.17
CA LYS A 45 12.37 20.16 27.58
C LYS A 45 13.45 20.56 26.53
N ARG A 46 14.09 19.59 25.89
CA ARG A 46 15.02 19.76 24.79
C ARG A 46 14.26 19.70 23.45
N TYR A 47 13.36 20.64 23.24
CA TYR A 47 12.33 20.54 22.21
C TYR A 47 12.86 20.46 20.78
N LEU A 48 13.84 21.30 20.39
CA LEU A 48 14.43 21.23 19.04
C LEU A 48 15.19 19.92 18.78
N GLU A 49 15.83 19.37 19.82
CA GLU A 49 16.45 18.05 19.73
C GLU A 49 15.38 16.95 19.56
N SER A 50 14.28 17.02 20.33
CA SER A 50 13.14 16.12 20.20
C SER A 50 12.58 16.13 18.78
N ILE A 51 12.34 17.31 18.21
CA ILE A 51 11.82 17.48 16.86
C ILE A 51 12.82 16.91 15.82
N SER A 52 14.13 17.16 15.98
CA SER A 52 15.15 16.60 15.08
C SER A 52 15.17 15.07 15.09
N LEU A 53 15.08 14.46 16.28
CA LEU A 53 15.02 13.01 16.46
C LEU A 53 13.71 12.43 15.88
N PHE A 54 12.59 13.12 16.09
CA PHE A 54 11.30 12.76 15.52
C PHE A 54 11.33 12.78 13.99
N LEU A 55 11.92 13.80 13.36
CA LEU A 55 12.08 13.84 11.92
C LEU A 55 13.01 12.73 11.41
N SER A 56 14.04 12.35 12.19
CA SER A 56 14.90 11.20 11.89
C SER A 56 14.14 9.88 11.97
N PHE A 57 13.19 9.76 12.91
CA PHE A 57 12.28 8.60 12.98
C PHE A 57 11.44 8.47 11.72
N LEU A 58 10.87 9.56 11.20
CA LEU A 58 10.07 9.56 9.97
C LEU A 58 10.88 9.33 8.70
N SER A 59 12.17 9.70 8.70
CA SER A 59 13.02 9.68 7.52
C SER A 59 13.31 8.26 7.05
N GLN A 60 13.12 7.96 5.77
CA GLN A 60 13.55 6.74 5.09
C GLN A 60 14.60 7.14 4.05
N GLU A 61 15.89 6.96 4.39
CA GLU A 61 17.00 7.41 3.57
C GLU A 61 16.94 6.89 2.13
N GLU A 62 16.52 5.64 1.94
CA GLU A 62 16.39 5.01 0.62
C GLU A 62 15.33 5.71 -0.25
N GLN A 63 14.28 6.27 0.37
CA GLN A 63 13.19 6.96 -0.32
C GLN A 63 13.41 8.48 -0.40
N GLY A 64 14.20 9.04 0.52
CA GLY A 64 14.38 10.49 0.66
C GLY A 64 13.05 11.21 0.89
N ASN A 65 12.21 10.62 1.74
CA ASN A 65 10.85 11.11 2.03
C ASN A 65 10.81 12.27 3.03
N VAL A 66 11.91 12.50 3.76
CA VAL A 66 12.08 13.61 4.70
C VAL A 66 13.43 14.27 4.47
N GLU A 67 13.42 15.59 4.31
CA GLU A 67 14.60 16.43 4.21
C GLU A 67 14.65 17.37 5.42
N VAL A 68 15.82 17.47 6.07
CA VAL A 68 16.01 18.33 7.25
C VAL A 68 17.20 19.23 7.04
N GLU A 69 16.99 20.55 7.20
CA GLU A 69 18.01 21.58 7.14
C GLU A 69 18.15 22.26 8.51
N LYS A 70 19.31 22.13 9.14
CA LYS A 70 19.64 22.88 10.36
C LYS A 70 20.14 24.28 9.98
N VAL A 71 19.24 25.25 9.98
CA VAL A 71 19.55 26.64 9.60
C VAL A 71 20.43 27.34 10.65
N SER A 72 20.19 27.03 11.92
CA SER A 72 20.97 27.50 13.07
C SER A 72 20.76 26.55 14.26
N PRO A 73 21.50 26.70 15.38
CA PRO A 73 21.24 25.93 16.59
C PRO A 73 19.80 26.08 17.12
N GLU A 74 19.13 27.18 16.76
CA GLU A 74 17.80 27.57 17.26
C GLU A 74 16.70 27.42 16.20
N LYS A 75 17.02 26.91 14.98
CA LYS A 75 16.05 26.80 13.90
C LYS A 75 16.34 25.61 13.00
N ILE A 76 15.32 24.74 12.84
CA ILE A 76 15.29 23.62 11.92
C ILE A 76 14.24 23.92 10.86
N LYS A 77 14.55 23.70 9.58
CA LYS A 77 13.58 23.63 8.49
C LYS A 77 13.49 22.17 8.03
N PHE A 78 12.33 21.79 7.55
CA PHE A 78 12.14 20.43 7.02
C PHE A 78 11.16 20.42 5.86
N ARG A 79 11.26 19.36 5.06
CA ARG A 79 10.30 18.94 4.04
C ARG A 79 9.91 17.50 4.26
N ILE A 80 8.63 17.21 4.17
CA ILE A 80 8.07 15.86 4.25
C ILE A 80 7.26 15.64 2.99
N TYR A 81 7.55 14.56 2.27
CA TYR A 81 6.86 14.23 1.03
C TYR A 81 5.75 13.21 1.29
N GLN A 82 4.58 13.49 0.71
CA GLN A 82 3.39 12.65 0.80
C GLN A 82 2.61 12.70 -0.51
N GLY A 83 2.58 11.58 -1.26
CA GLY A 83 1.90 11.53 -2.54
C GLY A 83 2.35 12.63 -3.49
N SER A 84 1.42 13.38 -4.01
CA SER A 84 1.68 14.55 -4.86
C SER A 84 2.18 15.79 -4.09
N LYS A 85 2.11 15.79 -2.76
CA LYS A 85 2.33 16.99 -1.91
C LYS A 85 3.68 16.99 -1.20
N CYS A 86 4.16 18.19 -0.93
CA CYS A 86 5.29 18.46 -0.06
C CYS A 86 4.79 19.30 1.11
N ILE A 87 5.04 18.81 2.32
CA ILE A 87 4.80 19.53 3.56
C ILE A 87 6.09 20.27 3.91
N GLU A 88 6.05 21.59 3.93
CA GLU A 88 7.16 22.44 4.35
C GLU A 88 6.94 22.93 5.76
N GLY A 89 7.97 22.95 6.57
CA GLY A 89 7.83 23.42 7.94
C GLY A 89 9.13 23.87 8.59
N PHE A 90 8.98 24.41 9.78
CA PHE A 90 10.10 24.80 10.62
C PHE A 90 9.78 24.62 12.09
N ALA A 91 10.82 24.48 12.90
CA ALA A 91 10.79 24.61 14.33
C ALA A 91 11.84 25.65 14.78
N ASN A 92 11.48 26.53 15.69
CA ASN A 92 12.35 27.55 16.26
C ASN A 92 12.04 27.68 17.78
N GLN A 93 12.47 28.75 18.44
CA GLN A 93 12.22 28.97 19.86
C GLN A 93 10.74 29.18 20.20
N ASP A 94 9.93 29.65 19.23
CA ASP A 94 8.51 29.97 19.44
C ASP A 94 7.60 28.74 19.30
N GLY A 95 8.02 27.72 18.54
CA GLY A 95 7.22 26.51 18.33
C GLY A 95 7.51 25.78 17.02
N PHE A 96 6.53 25.02 16.60
CA PHE A 96 6.53 24.18 15.40
C PHE A 96 5.44 24.65 14.43
N PHE A 97 5.80 24.76 13.16
CA PHE A 97 4.87 25.11 12.07
C PHE A 97 5.10 24.18 10.88
N ALA A 98 4.02 23.72 10.26
CA ALA A 98 4.03 22.96 9.02
C ALA A 98 2.87 23.39 8.12
N GLN A 99 3.09 23.37 6.80
CA GLN A 99 2.06 23.67 5.81
C GLN A 99 2.22 22.80 4.55
N ALA A 100 1.11 22.56 3.87
CA ALA A 100 1.07 21.97 2.54
C ALA A 100 0.23 22.85 1.61
N VAL A 101 0.76 23.24 0.46
CA VAL A 101 0.00 23.96 -0.58
C VAL A 101 -0.86 22.95 -1.33
N ILE A 102 -2.17 23.17 -1.35
CA ILE A 102 -3.15 22.29 -2.00
C ILE A 102 -3.40 22.76 -3.43
N ALA A 103 -3.79 24.03 -3.60
CA ALA A 103 -4.14 24.59 -4.88
C ALA A 103 -3.85 26.10 -4.91
N HIS A 104 -3.64 26.65 -6.09
CA HIS A 104 -3.63 28.10 -6.27
C HIS A 104 -5.07 28.58 -6.47
N CYS A 105 -5.46 29.65 -5.76
CA CYS A 105 -6.80 30.21 -5.76
C CYS A 105 -6.79 31.57 -6.43
N LYS A 106 -7.45 31.67 -7.60
CA LYS A 106 -7.62 32.95 -8.29
C LYS A 106 -8.67 33.83 -7.65
N GLU A 107 -9.75 33.23 -7.19
CA GLU A 107 -10.85 33.88 -6.51
C GLU A 107 -11.61 32.82 -5.70
N ILE A 108 -11.92 33.10 -4.44
CA ILE A 108 -12.64 32.14 -3.60
C ILE A 108 -14.13 32.40 -3.67
N SER A 109 -14.89 31.41 -4.15
CA SER A 109 -16.34 31.42 -4.07
C SER A 109 -16.84 31.16 -2.65
N LEU A 110 -18.02 31.72 -2.31
CA LEU A 110 -18.67 31.44 -1.02
C LEU A 110 -18.94 29.94 -0.82
N GLY A 111 -19.22 29.20 -1.89
CA GLY A 111 -19.43 27.75 -1.84
C GLY A 111 -18.17 27.00 -1.42
N ALA A 112 -17.03 27.34 -2.02
CA ALA A 112 -15.73 26.75 -1.65
C ALA A 112 -15.36 27.08 -0.20
N MET A 113 -15.50 28.34 0.22
CA MET A 113 -15.22 28.75 1.61
C MET A 113 -16.07 27.96 2.61
N ARG A 114 -17.36 27.80 2.32
CA ARG A 114 -18.27 27.07 3.21
C ARG A 114 -17.86 25.60 3.33
N SER A 115 -17.58 24.94 2.21
CA SER A 115 -17.13 23.53 2.19
C SER A 115 -15.85 23.36 3.00
N LEU A 116 -14.85 24.23 2.81
CA LEU A 116 -13.59 24.18 3.55
C LEU A 116 -13.77 24.44 5.06
N LEU A 117 -14.69 25.33 5.44
CA LEU A 117 -15.00 25.58 6.86
C LEU A 117 -15.74 24.40 7.51
N GLU A 118 -16.64 23.73 6.76
CA GLU A 118 -17.28 22.50 7.22
C GLU A 118 -16.25 21.39 7.42
N GLU A 119 -15.29 21.24 6.53
CA GLU A 119 -14.19 20.28 6.67
C GLU A 119 -13.26 20.61 7.84
N ASN A 120 -12.93 21.89 8.09
CA ASN A 120 -12.14 22.30 9.26
C ASN A 120 -12.75 21.86 10.59
N TYR A 121 -14.08 21.70 10.65
CA TYR A 121 -14.73 21.20 11.85
C TYR A 121 -14.41 19.73 12.16
N GLU A 122 -14.13 18.94 11.14
CA GLU A 122 -13.78 17.53 11.28
C GLU A 122 -12.28 17.31 11.54
N LEU A 123 -11.42 18.28 11.20
CA LEU A 123 -9.98 18.20 11.40
C LEU A 123 -9.63 18.43 12.89
N ARG A 124 -8.61 17.71 13.36
CA ARG A 124 -8.22 17.74 14.78
C ARG A 124 -6.95 18.54 15.05
N TYR A 125 -6.02 18.54 14.11
CA TYR A 125 -4.67 19.09 14.29
C TYR A 125 -4.33 20.14 13.24
N SER A 126 -4.93 20.05 12.08
CA SER A 126 -4.68 20.92 10.94
C SER A 126 -5.91 21.71 10.55
N ALA A 127 -5.75 22.73 9.72
CA ALA A 127 -6.84 23.53 9.19
C ALA A 127 -6.52 24.04 7.79
N TYR A 128 -7.55 24.21 6.96
CA TYR A 128 -7.45 24.96 5.72
C TYR A 128 -7.25 26.44 5.99
N ALA A 129 -6.35 27.05 5.24
CA ALA A 129 -6.04 28.47 5.29
C ALA A 129 -5.71 29.02 3.90
N LEU A 130 -5.62 30.33 3.77
CA LEU A 130 -5.02 30.99 2.63
C LEU A 130 -3.67 31.58 3.06
N ASP A 131 -2.66 31.41 2.21
CA ASP A 131 -1.39 32.07 2.41
C ASP A 131 -1.37 33.49 1.77
N SER A 132 -0.25 34.18 1.90
CA SER A 132 -0.09 35.55 1.37
C SER A 132 -0.08 35.62 -0.16
N ASP A 133 0.09 34.49 -0.84
CA ASP A 133 0.16 34.39 -2.29
C ASP A 133 -1.14 33.82 -2.90
N ASP A 134 -2.23 33.89 -2.14
CA ASP A 134 -3.55 33.37 -2.51
C ASP A 134 -3.57 31.86 -2.80
N ASN A 135 -2.68 31.10 -2.16
CA ASN A 135 -2.75 29.65 -2.23
C ASN A 135 -3.66 29.10 -1.13
N LEU A 136 -4.52 28.17 -1.50
CA LEU A 136 -5.19 27.32 -0.54
C LEU A 136 -4.18 26.35 0.07
N THR A 137 -4.02 26.42 1.37
CA THR A 137 -3.06 25.61 2.14
C THR A 137 -3.77 24.83 3.23
N MET A 138 -3.14 23.75 3.68
CA MET A 138 -3.40 23.20 5.00
C MET A 138 -2.24 23.54 5.92
N VAL A 139 -2.56 23.95 7.16
CA VAL A 139 -1.57 24.40 8.14
C VAL A 139 -1.73 23.66 9.46
N MET A 140 -0.60 23.44 10.14
CA MET A 140 -0.53 22.96 11.51
C MET A 140 0.49 23.80 12.29
N HIS A 141 0.15 24.23 13.48
CA HIS A 141 1.09 24.89 14.39
C HIS A 141 0.88 24.42 15.83
N THR A 142 1.94 24.43 16.60
CA THR A 142 1.86 24.10 18.03
C THR A 142 3.06 24.75 18.76
N ASP A 143 2.87 25.13 20.02
CA ASP A 143 3.98 25.49 20.89
C ASP A 143 4.80 24.24 21.27
N HIS A 144 5.97 24.46 21.84
CA HIS A 144 6.86 23.38 22.23
C HIS A 144 6.34 22.48 23.35
N GLN A 145 5.63 23.06 24.29
CA GLN A 145 5.15 22.33 25.46
C GLN A 145 4.06 21.32 25.07
N ASP A 146 3.22 21.71 24.14
CA ASP A 146 2.13 20.90 23.61
C ASP A 146 2.56 20.03 22.38
N GLY A 147 3.69 20.39 21.75
CA GLY A 147 4.25 19.74 20.56
C GLY A 147 5.03 18.45 20.87
N SER A 148 4.43 17.51 21.60
CA SER A 148 5.04 16.20 21.86
C SER A 148 5.22 15.39 20.56
N PRO A 149 6.16 14.42 20.48
CA PRO A 149 6.34 13.55 19.32
C PRO A 149 5.04 12.89 18.87
N TYR A 150 4.17 12.49 19.80
CA TYR A 150 2.85 11.93 19.50
C TYR A 150 1.95 12.92 18.76
N LYS A 151 1.84 14.17 19.28
CA LYS A 151 1.03 15.20 18.63
C LYS A 151 1.58 15.56 17.26
N LEU A 152 2.91 15.69 17.14
CA LEU A 152 3.55 15.96 15.85
C LEU A 152 3.30 14.85 14.84
N TYR A 153 3.36 13.58 15.27
CA TYR A 153 3.08 12.43 14.39
C TYR A 153 1.65 12.46 13.87
N TYR A 154 0.66 12.51 14.75
CA TYR A 154 -0.74 12.50 14.31
C TYR A 154 -1.14 13.75 13.54
N GLY A 155 -0.62 14.91 13.94
CA GLY A 155 -0.90 16.16 13.25
C GLY A 155 -0.28 16.26 11.87
N LEU A 156 0.98 15.84 11.70
CA LEU A 156 1.63 15.78 10.39
C LEU A 156 1.00 14.69 9.52
N LYS A 157 0.60 13.55 10.09
CA LYS A 157 -0.10 12.50 9.36
C LYS A 157 -1.45 12.99 8.84
N GLU A 158 -2.25 13.67 9.67
CA GLU A 158 -3.51 14.29 9.24
C GLU A 158 -3.27 15.30 8.13
N LEU A 159 -2.38 16.29 8.36
CA LEU A 159 -2.08 17.32 7.39
C LEU A 159 -1.62 16.72 6.04
N ALA A 160 -0.66 15.80 6.08
CA ALA A 160 -0.07 15.20 4.89
C ALA A 160 -1.09 14.38 4.08
N THR A 161 -1.81 13.48 4.76
CA THR A 161 -2.75 12.57 4.09
C THR A 161 -4.01 13.30 3.60
N GLN A 162 -4.47 14.33 4.30
CA GLN A 162 -5.60 15.14 3.85
C GLN A 162 -5.20 16.04 2.68
N ALA A 163 -4.02 16.68 2.74
CA ALA A 163 -3.55 17.51 1.62
C ALA A 163 -3.41 16.71 0.33
N ASP A 164 -2.85 15.49 0.42
CA ASP A 164 -2.67 14.58 -0.72
C ASP A 164 -4.00 14.03 -1.26
N ARG A 165 -4.97 13.78 -0.40
CA ARG A 165 -6.28 13.26 -0.81
C ARG A 165 -7.19 14.31 -1.45
N ARG A 166 -7.11 15.54 -0.99
CA ARG A 166 -8.10 16.58 -1.30
C ARG A 166 -7.71 17.49 -2.46
N ASP A 167 -6.44 17.50 -2.88
CA ASP A 167 -5.98 18.41 -3.92
C ASP A 167 -6.71 18.21 -5.26
N ASP A 168 -6.75 17.00 -5.78
CA ASP A 168 -7.43 16.69 -7.03
C ASP A 168 -8.95 16.86 -6.94
N VAL A 169 -9.54 16.48 -5.78
CA VAL A 169 -10.98 16.61 -5.55
C VAL A 169 -11.40 18.07 -5.54
N LEU A 170 -10.70 18.92 -4.79
CA LEU A 170 -11.03 20.35 -4.70
C LEU A 170 -10.84 21.08 -6.03
N VAL A 171 -9.78 20.76 -6.77
CA VAL A 171 -9.54 21.32 -8.11
C VAL A 171 -10.60 20.86 -9.11
N ALA A 172 -11.10 19.63 -9.00
CA ALA A 172 -12.17 19.13 -9.84
C ALA A 172 -13.54 19.75 -9.50
N GLU A 173 -13.80 20.02 -8.22
CA GLU A 173 -15.06 20.58 -7.71
C GLU A 173 -15.17 22.08 -7.94
N PHE A 174 -14.08 22.84 -7.74
CA PHE A 174 -14.06 24.28 -7.79
C PHE A 174 -13.19 24.78 -8.94
N LYS A 175 -13.81 25.37 -9.96
CA LYS A 175 -13.15 25.87 -11.18
C LYS A 175 -12.20 27.05 -10.92
N GLU A 176 -12.35 27.71 -9.81
CA GLU A 176 -11.52 28.81 -9.36
C GLU A 176 -10.15 28.35 -8.84
N LEU A 177 -10.05 27.06 -8.51
CA LEU A 177 -8.80 26.44 -8.07
C LEU A 177 -8.02 25.88 -9.24
N SER A 178 -6.69 25.98 -9.16
CA SER A 178 -5.77 25.35 -10.12
C SER A 178 -4.72 24.53 -9.39
N PRO A 179 -4.30 23.37 -9.95
CA PRO A 179 -3.39 22.45 -9.27
C PRO A 179 -2.02 23.08 -9.07
N VAL A 180 -1.39 22.74 -7.93
CA VAL A 180 0.01 23.08 -7.64
C VAL A 180 0.79 21.78 -7.52
N TYR A 181 1.78 21.62 -8.40
CA TYR A 181 2.67 20.46 -8.42
C TYR A 181 4.00 20.80 -7.76
N ASN A 182 4.31 20.18 -6.65
CA ASN A 182 5.50 20.45 -5.84
C ASN A 182 6.69 19.56 -6.21
N GLY A 183 6.72 18.96 -7.42
CA GLY A 183 7.89 18.22 -7.93
C GLY A 183 8.14 16.85 -7.27
N ASN A 184 7.19 16.31 -6.52
CA ASN A 184 7.33 15.01 -5.86
C ASN A 184 6.87 13.83 -6.72
N ILE A 185 6.43 14.08 -7.92
CA ILE A 185 5.98 13.07 -8.87
C ILE A 185 7.16 12.65 -9.75
N THR A 186 7.49 11.36 -9.73
CA THR A 186 8.48 10.77 -10.63
C THR A 186 7.75 9.96 -11.70
N PRO A 187 7.75 10.36 -12.97
CA PRO A 187 7.12 9.60 -14.04
C PRO A 187 7.73 8.20 -14.17
N LEU A 188 6.89 7.20 -14.35
CA LEU A 188 7.36 5.86 -14.72
C LEU A 188 7.93 5.88 -16.14
N SER A 189 8.85 4.95 -16.42
CA SER A 189 9.33 4.74 -17.79
C SER A 189 8.17 4.31 -18.72
N ASP A 190 8.27 4.63 -20.02
CA ASP A 190 7.25 4.22 -20.99
C ASP A 190 7.10 2.70 -21.08
N ARG A 191 8.19 1.94 -20.81
CA ARG A 191 8.16 0.48 -20.71
C ARG A 191 7.30 0.05 -19.54
N ASP A 192 7.54 0.61 -18.35
CA ASP A 192 6.84 0.21 -17.13
C ASP A 192 5.36 0.60 -17.19
N LYS A 193 5.05 1.77 -17.75
CA LYS A 193 3.66 2.18 -18.02
C LYS A 193 2.95 1.19 -18.93
N ARG A 194 3.56 0.80 -20.06
CA ARG A 194 2.97 -0.19 -20.97
C ARG A 194 2.70 -1.53 -20.31
N ILE A 195 3.64 -2.05 -19.51
CA ILE A 195 3.46 -3.32 -18.79
C ILE A 195 2.29 -3.23 -17.82
N ARG A 196 2.22 -2.14 -17.03
CA ARG A 196 1.15 -1.94 -16.05
C ARG A 196 -0.21 -1.75 -16.73
N ILE A 197 -0.29 -0.97 -17.82
CA ILE A 197 -1.52 -0.80 -18.62
C ILE A 197 -1.96 -2.15 -19.22
N GLN A 198 -1.04 -2.93 -19.76
CA GLN A 198 -1.35 -4.25 -20.30
C GLN A 198 -1.89 -5.19 -19.21
N TYR A 199 -1.28 -5.20 -18.04
CA TYR A 199 -1.76 -5.97 -16.88
C TYR A 199 -3.19 -5.52 -16.51
N PHE A 200 -3.41 -4.23 -16.33
CA PHE A 200 -4.73 -3.66 -16.04
C PHE A 200 -5.81 -4.12 -17.02
N ARG A 201 -5.54 -4.02 -18.32
CA ARG A 201 -6.47 -4.44 -19.37
C ARG A 201 -6.75 -5.93 -19.35
N SER A 202 -5.71 -6.74 -19.19
CA SER A 202 -5.86 -8.21 -19.16
C SER A 202 -6.64 -8.68 -17.94
N GLU A 203 -6.41 -8.08 -16.77
CA GLU A 203 -7.12 -8.43 -15.53
C GLU A 203 -8.61 -8.06 -15.59
N LEU A 204 -8.92 -6.84 -16.02
CA LEU A 204 -10.31 -6.41 -16.19
C LEU A 204 -11.04 -7.31 -17.20
N LYS A 205 -10.41 -7.56 -18.34
CA LYS A 205 -11.00 -8.44 -19.38
C LYS A 205 -11.25 -9.83 -18.79
N ARG A 206 -10.27 -10.44 -18.13
CA ARG A 206 -10.40 -11.78 -17.53
C ARG A 206 -11.57 -11.86 -16.54
N ALA A 207 -11.66 -10.90 -15.61
CA ALA A 207 -12.73 -10.89 -14.62
C ALA A 207 -14.13 -10.70 -15.25
N ILE A 208 -14.24 -9.80 -16.23
CA ILE A 208 -15.48 -9.53 -16.95
C ILE A 208 -15.88 -10.74 -17.79
N ASP A 209 -14.97 -11.34 -18.54
CA ASP A 209 -15.25 -12.52 -19.37
C ASP A 209 -15.73 -13.72 -18.49
N ILE A 210 -15.15 -13.90 -17.29
CA ILE A 210 -15.60 -14.91 -16.34
C ILE A 210 -17.02 -14.57 -15.86
N PHE A 211 -17.27 -13.34 -15.45
CA PHE A 211 -18.60 -12.92 -15.01
C PHE A 211 -19.65 -13.14 -16.10
N ASP A 212 -19.41 -12.66 -17.30
CA ASP A 212 -20.36 -12.71 -18.43
C ASP A 212 -20.65 -14.16 -18.86
N ARG A 213 -19.65 -15.05 -18.82
CA ARG A 213 -19.79 -16.46 -19.23
C ARG A 213 -20.37 -17.35 -18.17
N GLU A 214 -20.00 -17.13 -16.91
CA GLU A 214 -20.17 -18.10 -15.83
C GLU A 214 -21.15 -17.65 -14.74
N ALA A 215 -21.74 -16.43 -14.81
CA ALA A 215 -22.57 -15.88 -13.75
C ALA A 215 -23.66 -16.86 -13.28
N GLY A 216 -24.31 -17.59 -14.18
CA GLY A 216 -25.33 -18.57 -13.84
C GLY A 216 -24.79 -19.80 -13.08
N ARG A 217 -23.52 -20.19 -13.26
CA ARG A 217 -22.86 -21.25 -12.47
C ARG A 217 -22.56 -20.76 -11.05
N PHE A 218 -22.26 -19.47 -10.90
CA PHE A 218 -21.95 -18.87 -9.60
C PHE A 218 -23.19 -18.49 -8.78
N ASP A 219 -24.41 -18.53 -9.32
CA ASP A 219 -25.64 -18.18 -8.58
C ASP A 219 -25.79 -18.98 -7.28
N LYS A 220 -25.36 -20.25 -7.29
CA LYS A 220 -25.35 -21.10 -6.09
C LYS A 220 -24.17 -20.83 -5.16
N TYR A 221 -23.10 -20.25 -5.68
CA TYR A 221 -21.82 -20.10 -5.00
C TYR A 221 -21.22 -18.69 -5.22
N PRO A 222 -21.96 -17.64 -4.84
CA PRO A 222 -21.58 -16.26 -5.14
C PRO A 222 -20.26 -15.85 -4.50
N GLY A 223 -19.82 -16.55 -3.44
CA GLY A 223 -18.54 -16.28 -2.77
C GLY A 223 -17.33 -16.45 -3.67
N LEU A 224 -17.31 -17.49 -4.52
CA LEU A 224 -16.17 -17.69 -5.43
C LEU A 224 -16.09 -16.58 -6.48
N LEU A 225 -17.23 -16.13 -7.00
CA LEU A 225 -17.28 -14.97 -7.88
C LEU A 225 -16.79 -13.69 -7.18
N SER A 226 -17.13 -13.53 -5.88
CA SER A 226 -16.61 -12.42 -5.07
C SER A 226 -15.07 -12.45 -5.01
N TYR A 227 -14.45 -13.61 -4.80
CA TYR A 227 -13.00 -13.76 -4.79
C TYR A 227 -12.36 -13.31 -6.11
N ILE A 228 -12.95 -13.68 -7.25
CA ILE A 228 -12.48 -13.29 -8.57
C ILE A 228 -12.52 -11.76 -8.74
N LEU A 229 -13.69 -11.15 -8.49
CA LEU A 229 -13.89 -9.73 -8.72
C LEU A 229 -13.07 -8.86 -7.75
N LEU A 230 -13.06 -9.19 -6.46
CA LEU A 230 -12.32 -8.45 -5.43
C LEU A 230 -10.81 -8.56 -5.65
N SER A 231 -10.29 -9.79 -5.87
CA SER A 231 -8.86 -9.94 -6.10
C SER A 231 -8.38 -9.20 -7.33
N THR A 232 -9.23 -9.04 -8.36
CA THR A 232 -8.90 -8.24 -9.54
C THR A 232 -8.68 -6.76 -9.17
N GLY A 233 -9.60 -6.14 -8.41
CA GLY A 233 -9.42 -4.77 -7.93
C GLY A 233 -8.19 -4.60 -7.04
N PHE A 234 -8.01 -5.48 -6.07
CA PHE A 234 -6.92 -5.38 -5.10
C PHE A 234 -5.54 -5.65 -5.70
N THR A 235 -5.41 -6.55 -6.67
CA THR A 235 -4.13 -6.76 -7.35
C THR A 235 -3.81 -5.60 -8.31
N ILE A 236 -4.80 -5.00 -8.95
CA ILE A 236 -4.62 -3.77 -9.72
C ILE A 236 -4.06 -2.67 -8.82
N ASP A 237 -4.65 -2.43 -7.65
CA ASP A 237 -4.12 -1.45 -6.70
C ASP A 237 -2.70 -1.77 -6.27
N TYR A 238 -2.44 -3.01 -5.88
CA TYR A 238 -1.15 -3.44 -5.37
C TYR A 238 -0.01 -3.29 -6.38
N PHE A 239 -0.24 -3.64 -7.65
CA PHE A 239 0.79 -3.64 -8.68
C PHE A 239 0.95 -2.32 -9.40
N LEU A 240 -0.13 -1.58 -9.58
CA LEU A 240 -0.10 -0.32 -10.31
C LEU A 240 0.08 0.88 -9.40
N LYS A 241 -0.43 0.83 -8.18
CA LYS A 241 -0.58 1.98 -7.28
C LYS A 241 -1.22 3.17 -8.02
N PRO A 242 -2.36 2.98 -8.68
CA PRO A 242 -2.96 4.03 -9.48
C PRO A 242 -3.45 5.15 -8.57
N GLU A 243 -3.40 6.36 -9.07
CA GLU A 243 -4.04 7.51 -8.43
C GLU A 243 -5.35 7.86 -9.16
N GLY A 244 -6.05 8.86 -8.70
CA GLY A 244 -7.24 9.37 -9.36
C GLY A 244 -8.38 8.36 -9.51
N LYS A 245 -8.95 8.28 -10.73
CA LYS A 245 -10.20 7.53 -11.00
C LYS A 245 -10.09 6.03 -10.71
N VAL A 246 -8.96 5.40 -11.04
CA VAL A 246 -8.79 3.95 -10.82
C VAL A 246 -8.77 3.65 -9.33
N MET A 247 -8.08 4.47 -8.53
CA MET A 247 -8.08 4.35 -7.08
C MET A 247 -9.49 4.47 -6.51
N ASP A 248 -10.26 5.49 -6.94
CA ASP A 248 -11.64 5.68 -6.48
C ASP A 248 -12.52 4.46 -6.77
N HIS A 249 -12.38 3.86 -7.96
CA HIS A 249 -13.12 2.64 -8.29
C HIS A 249 -12.73 1.45 -7.42
N VAL A 250 -11.45 1.27 -7.08
CA VAL A 250 -11.01 0.19 -6.18
C VAL A 250 -11.51 0.42 -4.75
N GLU A 251 -11.48 1.65 -4.26
CA GLU A 251 -12.06 2.00 -2.95
C GLU A 251 -13.59 1.75 -2.93
N ASN A 252 -14.30 2.07 -4.01
CA ASN A 252 -15.73 1.77 -4.14
C ASN A 252 -16.02 0.26 -4.19
N ILE A 253 -15.17 -0.53 -4.83
CA ILE A 253 -15.25 -2.01 -4.81
C ILE A 253 -15.14 -2.51 -3.37
N TYR A 254 -14.13 -2.05 -2.63
CA TYR A 254 -13.94 -2.41 -1.22
C TYR A 254 -15.16 -2.00 -0.37
N ALA A 255 -15.57 -0.74 -0.47
CA ALA A 255 -16.71 -0.21 0.29
C ALA A 255 -18.02 -0.98 -0.02
N THR A 256 -18.29 -1.29 -1.28
CA THR A 256 -19.46 -2.07 -1.69
C THR A 256 -19.52 -3.43 -1.03
N TYR A 257 -18.38 -4.09 -0.86
CA TYR A 257 -18.34 -5.44 -0.31
C TYR A 257 -18.29 -5.46 1.22
N PHE A 258 -17.46 -4.64 1.85
CA PHE A 258 -17.12 -4.72 3.27
C PHE A 258 -17.94 -3.77 4.15
N HIS A 259 -18.41 -2.63 3.65
CA HIS A 259 -19.24 -1.76 4.47
C HIS A 259 -20.62 -2.40 4.73
N ILE A 260 -21.18 -2.08 5.89
CA ILE A 260 -22.51 -2.56 6.28
C ILE A 260 -23.54 -2.06 5.28
N ASN A 261 -24.20 -2.99 4.61
CA ASN A 261 -25.30 -2.72 3.69
C ASN A 261 -26.27 -3.92 3.65
N ILE A 262 -27.43 -3.73 3.02
CA ILE A 262 -28.49 -4.73 2.89
C ILE A 262 -28.34 -5.63 1.64
N PHE A 263 -27.24 -5.52 0.91
CA PHE A 263 -27.07 -6.27 -0.34
C PHE A 263 -26.72 -7.74 -0.07
N THR A 264 -27.33 -8.62 -0.84
CA THR A 264 -26.91 -10.03 -0.92
C THR A 264 -25.55 -10.14 -1.62
N PRO A 265 -24.79 -11.23 -1.40
CA PRO A 265 -23.51 -11.44 -2.10
C PRO A 265 -23.63 -11.32 -3.62
N SER A 266 -24.66 -11.89 -4.24
CA SER A 266 -24.88 -11.77 -5.69
C SER A 266 -25.12 -10.32 -6.13
N ARG A 267 -25.82 -9.51 -5.33
CA ARG A 267 -26.01 -8.10 -5.63
C ARG A 267 -24.71 -7.31 -5.45
N LYS A 268 -23.92 -7.60 -4.41
CA LYS A 268 -22.60 -7.01 -4.24
C LYS A 268 -21.71 -7.29 -5.45
N ASN A 269 -21.68 -8.53 -5.93
CA ASN A 269 -20.92 -8.92 -7.11
C ASN A 269 -21.38 -8.16 -8.37
N ALA A 270 -22.68 -7.95 -8.55
CA ALA A 270 -23.22 -7.17 -9.67
C ALA A 270 -22.79 -5.69 -9.59
N GLU A 271 -22.74 -5.08 -8.40
CA GLU A 271 -22.27 -3.70 -8.23
C GLU A 271 -20.75 -3.61 -8.48
N ILE A 272 -19.95 -4.56 -7.96
CA ILE A 272 -18.51 -4.62 -8.20
C ILE A 272 -18.22 -4.80 -9.70
N TYR A 273 -18.95 -5.67 -10.39
CA TYR A 273 -18.86 -5.83 -11.84
C TYR A 273 -19.09 -4.51 -12.58
N ARG A 274 -20.08 -3.69 -12.16
CA ARG A 274 -20.32 -2.37 -12.74
C ARG A 274 -19.14 -1.42 -12.53
N GLU A 275 -18.49 -1.46 -11.35
CA GLU A 275 -17.27 -0.68 -11.11
C GLU A 275 -16.12 -1.12 -12.02
N LEU A 276 -15.91 -2.44 -12.21
CA LEU A 276 -14.92 -2.94 -13.16
C LEU A 276 -15.24 -2.50 -14.61
N LYS A 277 -16.50 -2.48 -15.01
CA LYS A 277 -16.91 -1.95 -16.34
C LYS A 277 -16.60 -0.46 -16.49
N LYS A 278 -16.75 0.36 -15.46
CA LYS A 278 -16.35 1.77 -15.49
C LYS A 278 -14.84 1.91 -15.67
N MET A 279 -14.05 1.07 -15.00
CA MET A 279 -12.60 1.04 -15.17
C MET A 279 -12.17 0.69 -16.59
N VAL A 280 -12.91 -0.18 -17.30
CA VAL A 280 -12.63 -0.47 -18.72
C VAL A 280 -12.77 0.77 -19.61
N ALA A 281 -13.67 1.69 -19.27
CA ALA A 281 -13.91 2.91 -20.03
C ALA A 281 -12.80 3.97 -19.87
N ILE A 282 -11.92 3.83 -18.88
CA ILE A 282 -10.75 4.71 -18.71
C ILE A 282 -9.79 4.47 -19.89
N THR A 283 -9.39 5.51 -20.59
CA THR A 283 -8.46 5.40 -21.73
C THR A 283 -7.02 5.09 -21.26
N ASP A 284 -6.17 4.60 -22.17
CA ASP A 284 -4.77 4.35 -21.83
C ASP A 284 -4.00 5.64 -21.53
N GLU A 285 -4.40 6.75 -22.17
CA GLU A 285 -3.86 8.08 -21.90
C GLU A 285 -4.24 8.59 -20.51
N GLU A 286 -5.51 8.41 -20.09
CA GLU A 286 -5.95 8.76 -18.74
C GLU A 286 -5.20 7.92 -17.71
N LEU A 287 -5.20 6.59 -17.86
CA LEU A 287 -4.49 5.68 -16.96
C LEU A 287 -2.99 6.00 -16.89
N SER A 288 -2.34 6.30 -18.04
CA SER A 288 -0.91 6.65 -18.08
C SER A 288 -0.56 7.90 -17.26
N ARG A 289 -1.50 8.84 -17.10
CA ARG A 289 -1.33 10.04 -16.26
C ARG A 289 -1.45 9.73 -14.77
N GLU A 290 -2.23 8.72 -14.40
CA GLU A 290 -2.41 8.25 -13.02
C GLU A 290 -1.29 7.28 -12.57
N LEU A 291 -0.37 6.88 -13.47
CA LEU A 291 0.73 5.97 -13.18
C LEU A 291 2.06 6.73 -13.02
N TYR A 292 2.45 6.97 -11.78
CA TYR A 292 3.71 7.61 -11.40
C TYR A 292 4.18 7.11 -10.03
N GLU A 293 5.43 7.32 -9.70
CA GLU A 293 5.96 7.04 -8.37
C GLU A 293 5.98 8.32 -7.54
N THR A 294 5.60 8.17 -6.27
CA THR A 294 5.64 9.23 -5.26
C THR A 294 6.43 8.78 -4.05
N LYS A 295 6.92 9.75 -3.30
CA LYS A 295 7.45 9.50 -1.97
C LYS A 295 6.31 9.64 -0.96
N ASN A 296 6.18 8.67 -0.07
CA ASN A 296 5.16 8.70 0.96
C ASN A 296 5.81 8.54 2.33
N THR A 297 5.39 9.36 3.28
CA THR A 297 5.86 9.27 4.67
C THR A 297 4.85 8.58 5.56
N PHE A 298 3.57 8.80 5.30
CA PHE A 298 2.48 8.25 6.11
C PHE A 298 1.61 7.30 5.29
N GLY A 299 1.30 6.15 5.87
CA GLY A 299 0.35 5.19 5.30
C GLY A 299 -1.08 5.45 5.78
N ARG A 300 -2.04 5.02 4.98
CA ARG A 300 -3.48 5.11 5.30
C ARG A 300 -4.03 3.84 5.92
N LEU A 301 -3.31 2.73 5.82
CA LEU A 301 -3.77 1.43 6.27
C LEU A 301 -3.77 1.32 7.79
N GLU A 302 -4.78 0.64 8.33
CA GLU A 302 -4.84 0.33 9.75
C GLU A 302 -3.79 -0.70 10.14
N ALA A 303 -3.17 -0.49 11.30
CA ALA A 303 -2.22 -1.44 11.88
C ALA A 303 -2.90 -2.78 12.15
N ALA A 304 -2.28 -3.85 11.69
CA ALA A 304 -2.75 -5.20 11.98
C ALA A 304 -1.56 -6.11 12.33
N ALA A 305 -1.68 -6.82 13.43
CA ALA A 305 -0.70 -7.82 13.82
C ALA A 305 -0.83 -9.10 12.96
N HIS A 306 0.16 -9.99 13.04
CA HIS A 306 0.17 -11.28 12.35
C HIS A 306 -1.12 -12.11 12.56
N ILE A 307 -1.75 -11.99 13.72
CA ILE A 307 -3.03 -12.66 14.00
C ILE A 307 -4.11 -12.36 12.96
N LYS A 308 -4.08 -11.18 12.34
CA LYS A 308 -5.03 -10.82 11.29
C LYS A 308 -4.86 -11.67 10.03
N LEU A 309 -3.62 -11.97 9.67
CA LEU A 309 -3.32 -12.92 8.58
C LEU A 309 -3.87 -14.32 8.93
N GLN A 310 -3.68 -14.78 10.18
CA GLN A 310 -4.21 -16.06 10.64
C GLN A 310 -5.73 -16.11 10.51
N GLU A 311 -6.44 -15.13 11.09
CA GLU A 311 -7.91 -15.05 11.07
C GLU A 311 -8.46 -15.08 9.64
N VAL A 312 -7.97 -14.23 8.76
CA VAL A 312 -8.44 -14.14 7.37
C VAL A 312 -8.14 -15.44 6.63
N THR A 313 -6.94 -16.00 6.79
CA THR A 313 -6.55 -17.25 6.13
C THR A 313 -7.44 -18.42 6.58
N GLU A 314 -7.64 -18.60 7.88
CA GLU A 314 -8.46 -19.69 8.42
C GLU A 314 -9.92 -19.57 7.98
N GLN A 315 -10.48 -18.38 8.02
CA GLN A 315 -11.84 -18.11 7.58
C GLN A 315 -12.03 -18.44 6.10
N GLU A 316 -11.20 -17.88 5.23
CA GLU A 316 -11.40 -17.96 3.77
C GLU A 316 -10.99 -19.32 3.18
N LEU A 317 -10.05 -20.04 3.80
CA LEU A 317 -9.68 -21.41 3.36
C LEU A 317 -10.62 -22.50 3.87
N THR A 318 -11.64 -22.19 4.70
CA THR A 318 -12.55 -23.17 5.28
C THR A 318 -13.22 -24.06 4.22
N HIS A 319 -13.54 -23.51 3.06
CA HIS A 319 -14.24 -24.22 1.98
C HIS A 319 -13.36 -24.51 0.76
N PHE A 320 -12.04 -24.36 0.87
CA PHE A 320 -11.12 -24.52 -0.26
C PHE A 320 -11.22 -25.92 -0.89
N ASP A 321 -11.16 -26.97 -0.06
CA ASP A 321 -11.22 -28.37 -0.53
C ASP A 321 -12.54 -28.67 -1.25
N TRP A 322 -13.62 -28.07 -0.78
CA TRP A 322 -14.92 -28.22 -1.41
C TRP A 322 -14.91 -27.59 -2.83
N TYR A 323 -14.36 -26.39 -2.99
CA TYR A 323 -14.22 -25.76 -4.31
C TYR A 323 -13.31 -26.58 -5.24
N LEU A 324 -12.22 -27.11 -4.72
CA LEU A 324 -11.26 -27.90 -5.48
C LEU A 324 -11.90 -29.23 -6.02
N GLN A 325 -12.85 -29.80 -5.29
CA GLN A 325 -13.58 -31.02 -5.67
C GLN A 325 -14.84 -30.74 -6.51
N SER A 326 -15.23 -29.49 -6.67
CA SER A 326 -16.40 -29.09 -7.44
C SER A 326 -16.08 -28.92 -8.93
N ASP A 327 -17.12 -28.67 -9.72
CA ASP A 327 -17.00 -28.28 -11.14
C ASP A 327 -16.43 -26.84 -11.31
N LEU A 328 -16.10 -26.17 -10.21
CA LEU A 328 -15.49 -24.84 -10.15
C LEU A 328 -14.01 -24.88 -9.76
N ALA A 329 -13.37 -26.07 -9.77
CA ALA A 329 -11.98 -26.26 -9.37
C ALA A 329 -10.97 -25.36 -10.12
N GLU A 330 -11.24 -25.06 -11.38
CA GLU A 330 -10.40 -24.14 -12.19
C GLU A 330 -10.28 -22.74 -11.61
N TYR A 331 -11.27 -22.29 -10.80
CA TYR A 331 -11.30 -21.00 -10.15
C TYR A 331 -10.73 -21.02 -8.72
N ALA A 332 -10.36 -22.18 -8.18
CA ALA A 332 -9.87 -22.29 -6.79
C ALA A 332 -8.61 -21.43 -6.54
N VAL A 333 -7.81 -21.17 -7.55
CA VAL A 333 -6.61 -20.29 -7.47
C VAL A 333 -6.95 -18.85 -7.06
N TYR A 334 -8.19 -18.40 -7.29
CA TYR A 334 -8.60 -17.06 -6.89
C TYR A 334 -8.80 -16.92 -5.37
N ILE A 335 -8.94 -18.01 -4.62
CA ILE A 335 -9.06 -17.95 -3.16
C ILE A 335 -7.74 -17.49 -2.51
N PRO A 336 -6.60 -18.17 -2.69
CA PRO A 336 -5.33 -17.67 -2.17
C PRO A 336 -4.92 -16.31 -2.75
N ARG A 337 -5.26 -16.04 -4.02
CA ARG A 337 -5.06 -14.72 -4.63
C ARG A 337 -5.82 -13.62 -3.90
N TYR A 338 -7.10 -13.87 -3.60
CA TYR A 338 -7.94 -12.93 -2.86
C TYR A 338 -7.42 -12.71 -1.44
N ILE A 339 -7.13 -13.78 -0.70
CA ILE A 339 -6.60 -13.66 0.67
C ILE A 339 -5.34 -12.79 0.68
N CYS A 340 -4.41 -13.09 -0.20
CA CYS A 340 -3.15 -12.37 -0.31
C CYS A 340 -3.35 -10.89 -0.66
N SER A 341 -4.14 -10.61 -1.69
CA SER A 341 -4.38 -9.25 -2.18
C SER A 341 -5.23 -8.42 -1.21
N LEU A 342 -6.23 -9.02 -0.53
CA LEU A 342 -7.00 -8.35 0.52
C LEU A 342 -6.12 -7.94 1.69
N LEU A 343 -5.28 -8.86 2.17
CA LEU A 343 -4.37 -8.60 3.30
C LEU A 343 -3.39 -7.47 3.00
N LEU A 344 -2.88 -7.40 1.78
CA LEU A 344 -1.96 -6.35 1.34
C LEU A 344 -2.67 -5.02 1.01
N PHE A 345 -3.96 -5.06 0.66
CA PHE A 345 -4.74 -3.87 0.35
C PHE A 345 -5.32 -3.20 1.59
N ALA A 346 -5.87 -3.99 2.53
CA ALA A 346 -6.69 -3.46 3.63
C ALA A 346 -5.90 -3.23 4.93
N TYR A 347 -4.73 -3.88 5.12
CA TYR A 347 -4.04 -3.89 6.41
C TYR A 347 -2.56 -3.54 6.29
N ALA A 348 -2.09 -2.72 7.24
CA ALA A 348 -0.68 -2.55 7.50
C ALA A 348 -0.17 -3.73 8.35
N LEU A 349 0.24 -4.80 7.69
CA LEU A 349 0.80 -5.99 8.33
C LEU A 349 2.28 -5.81 8.71
N PRO A 350 2.85 -6.64 9.59
CA PRO A 350 4.28 -6.70 9.83
C PRO A 350 5.08 -6.87 8.52
N LEU A 351 6.24 -6.23 8.43
CA LEU A 351 7.07 -6.22 7.20
C LEU A 351 7.41 -7.63 6.69
N LEU A 352 7.57 -8.59 7.59
CA LEU A 352 7.81 -9.99 7.21
C LEU A 352 6.60 -10.58 6.51
N ASP A 353 5.39 -10.38 7.04
CA ASP A 353 4.15 -10.86 6.43
C ASP A 353 3.94 -10.23 5.04
N GLN A 354 4.19 -8.92 4.93
CA GLN A 354 4.10 -8.23 3.63
C GLN A 354 5.04 -8.86 2.59
N LYS A 355 6.32 -9.13 2.96
CA LYS A 355 7.31 -9.76 2.07
C LYS A 355 6.92 -11.18 1.68
N LEU A 356 6.40 -11.95 2.62
CA LEU A 356 5.97 -13.33 2.36
C LEU A 356 4.71 -13.38 1.48
N LEU A 357 3.73 -12.51 1.72
CA LEU A 357 2.56 -12.37 0.85
C LEU A 357 2.95 -11.87 -0.55
N HIS A 358 3.89 -10.92 -0.65
CA HIS A 358 4.44 -10.51 -1.95
C HIS A 358 5.08 -11.67 -2.71
N LEU A 359 5.83 -12.54 -2.02
CA LEU A 359 6.43 -13.73 -2.65
C LEU A 359 5.35 -14.68 -3.19
N LEU A 360 4.22 -14.85 -2.49
CA LEU A 360 3.09 -15.62 -3.02
C LEU A 360 2.54 -14.98 -4.31
N LEU A 361 2.32 -13.67 -4.32
CA LEU A 361 1.88 -12.98 -5.54
C LEU A 361 2.88 -13.11 -6.70
N ARG A 362 4.18 -13.19 -6.43
CA ARG A 362 5.20 -13.48 -7.47
C ARG A 362 5.01 -14.84 -8.13
N VAL A 363 4.49 -15.83 -7.43
CA VAL A 363 4.14 -17.14 -8.01
C VAL A 363 2.81 -17.05 -8.76
N LEU A 364 1.79 -16.46 -8.15
CA LEU A 364 0.45 -16.41 -8.74
C LEU A 364 0.40 -15.55 -10.01
N GLU A 365 1.07 -14.40 -10.00
CA GLU A 365 1.12 -13.40 -11.08
C GLU A 365 2.48 -13.36 -11.79
N ASN A 366 3.11 -14.51 -11.93
CA ASN A 366 4.48 -14.66 -12.44
C ASN A 366 4.74 -13.89 -13.75
N ASP A 367 3.79 -13.92 -14.69
CA ASP A 367 3.96 -13.31 -16.03
C ASP A 367 4.09 -11.78 -15.94
N PHE A 368 3.39 -11.14 -15.00
CA PHE A 368 3.53 -9.71 -14.74
C PHE A 368 4.94 -9.39 -14.21
N PHE A 369 5.41 -10.16 -13.23
CA PHE A 369 6.74 -9.95 -12.66
C PHE A 369 7.85 -10.23 -13.68
N GLU A 370 7.70 -11.25 -14.51
CA GLU A 370 8.66 -11.56 -15.58
C GLU A 370 8.70 -10.43 -16.63
N SER A 371 7.56 -9.84 -16.98
CA SER A 371 7.49 -8.70 -17.88
C SER A 371 8.23 -7.47 -17.33
N LEU A 372 8.25 -7.28 -16.01
CA LEU A 372 9.03 -6.25 -15.32
C LEU A 372 10.53 -6.58 -15.22
N GLY A 373 10.93 -7.82 -15.53
CA GLY A 373 12.33 -8.26 -15.50
C GLY A 373 12.74 -9.04 -14.25
N PHE A 374 11.77 -9.48 -13.43
CA PHE A 374 12.06 -10.39 -12.33
C PHE A 374 12.34 -11.81 -12.85
N VAL A 375 13.10 -12.57 -12.05
CA VAL A 375 13.34 -13.99 -12.36
C VAL A 375 12.03 -14.75 -12.20
N SER A 376 11.68 -15.54 -13.24
CA SER A 376 10.50 -16.39 -13.23
C SER A 376 10.57 -17.44 -12.11
N LEU A 377 9.47 -17.58 -11.37
CA LEU A 377 9.27 -18.65 -10.38
C LEU A 377 8.48 -19.83 -10.96
N ILE A 378 8.15 -19.76 -12.25
CA ILE A 378 7.45 -20.80 -13.01
C ILE A 378 8.42 -21.33 -14.09
N LYS A 379 8.49 -22.65 -14.26
CA LYS A 379 9.25 -23.30 -15.33
C LYS A 379 8.52 -23.21 -16.67
N HIS A 380 9.22 -23.53 -17.75
CA HIS A 380 8.64 -23.54 -19.10
C HIS A 380 7.46 -24.53 -19.29
N ASP A 381 7.38 -25.55 -18.46
CA ASP A 381 6.27 -26.52 -18.44
C ASP A 381 5.06 -26.07 -17.62
N GLY A 382 5.11 -24.87 -17.07
CA GLY A 382 4.06 -24.29 -16.22
C GLY A 382 4.12 -24.71 -14.75
N SER A 383 5.03 -25.60 -14.35
CA SER A 383 5.21 -26.00 -12.97
C SER A 383 5.97 -24.94 -12.17
N ILE A 384 5.75 -24.90 -10.84
CA ILE A 384 6.47 -23.98 -9.94
C ILE A 384 7.93 -24.43 -9.82
N ASP A 385 8.87 -23.50 -9.92
CA ASP A 385 10.29 -23.77 -9.69
C ASP A 385 10.59 -23.76 -8.19
N GLU A 386 10.47 -24.94 -7.57
CA GLU A 386 10.70 -25.13 -6.14
C GLU A 386 12.06 -24.60 -5.68
N LYS A 387 13.11 -24.79 -6.49
CA LYS A 387 14.46 -24.34 -6.13
C LYS A 387 14.54 -22.82 -6.08
N ARG A 388 14.08 -22.14 -7.12
CA ARG A 388 14.07 -20.67 -7.16
C ARG A 388 13.18 -20.07 -6.09
N PHE A 389 12.00 -20.68 -5.88
CA PHE A 389 11.12 -20.27 -4.79
C PHE A 389 11.81 -20.39 -3.43
N ALA A 390 12.46 -21.54 -3.17
CA ALA A 390 13.19 -21.79 -1.93
C ALA A 390 14.34 -20.78 -1.69
N GLU A 391 15.07 -20.41 -2.76
CA GLU A 391 16.10 -19.39 -2.71
C GLU A 391 15.51 -18.03 -2.27
N ARG A 392 14.42 -17.56 -2.90
CA ARG A 392 13.76 -16.30 -2.56
C ARG A 392 13.13 -16.31 -1.16
N PHE A 393 12.49 -17.40 -0.79
CA PHE A 393 11.95 -17.56 0.57
C PHE A 393 13.07 -17.49 1.63
N SER A 394 14.22 -18.15 1.37
CA SER A 394 15.38 -18.11 2.25
C SER A 394 15.97 -16.68 2.39
N GLU A 395 16.04 -15.93 1.29
CA GLU A 395 16.50 -14.52 1.33
C GLU A 395 15.64 -13.64 2.26
N ILE A 396 14.31 -13.82 2.21
CA ILE A 396 13.37 -13.09 3.06
C ILE A 396 13.52 -13.51 4.53
N THR A 397 13.64 -14.82 4.78
CA THR A 397 13.57 -15.37 6.13
C THR A 397 14.92 -15.37 6.87
N SER A 398 16.06 -15.37 6.16
CA SER A 398 17.40 -15.43 6.75
C SER A 398 17.74 -14.25 7.67
N LYS A 399 17.12 -13.09 7.45
CA LYS A 399 17.29 -11.85 8.22
C LYS A 399 16.11 -11.58 9.15
N SER A 400 15.27 -12.58 9.41
CA SER A 400 14.04 -12.43 10.19
C SER A 400 14.05 -13.33 11.42
N ILE A 401 13.01 -13.22 12.23
CA ILE A 401 12.74 -14.13 13.35
C ILE A 401 12.60 -15.59 12.90
N LEU A 402 12.30 -15.84 11.63
CA LEU A 402 12.14 -17.20 11.08
C LEU A 402 13.49 -17.92 10.87
N LYS A 403 14.64 -17.25 11.03
CA LYS A 403 15.98 -17.86 10.86
C LYS A 403 16.22 -19.09 11.74
N ASN A 404 15.48 -19.22 12.85
CA ASN A 404 15.61 -20.32 13.80
C ASN A 404 14.68 -21.51 13.47
N ILE A 405 13.74 -21.39 12.52
CA ILE A 405 12.89 -22.49 12.09
C ILE A 405 13.65 -23.30 11.03
N PRO A 406 13.69 -24.65 11.15
CA PRO A 406 14.32 -25.45 10.12
C PRO A 406 13.67 -25.22 8.75
N PHE A 407 14.42 -24.69 7.80
CA PHE A 407 13.95 -24.38 6.44
C PHE A 407 13.25 -25.57 5.76
N LYS A 408 13.80 -26.78 5.90
CA LYS A 408 13.19 -28.00 5.37
C LYS A 408 11.81 -28.29 5.94
N GLN A 409 11.55 -27.90 7.19
CA GLN A 409 10.26 -28.11 7.82
C GLN A 409 9.19 -27.18 7.22
N LEU A 410 9.56 -25.95 6.89
CA LEU A 410 8.66 -25.02 6.23
C LEU A 410 8.38 -25.45 4.78
N MET A 411 9.42 -25.74 4.02
CA MET A 411 9.28 -26.16 2.62
C MET A 411 8.54 -27.50 2.46
N GLY A 412 8.67 -28.43 3.40
CA GLY A 412 7.98 -29.72 3.40
C GLY A 412 6.46 -29.64 3.65
N GLN A 413 5.92 -28.46 3.97
CA GLN A 413 4.50 -28.23 4.11
C GLN A 413 3.83 -27.72 2.81
N LEU A 414 4.64 -27.38 1.79
CA LEU A 414 4.16 -26.76 0.56
C LEU A 414 3.80 -27.80 -0.49
N ASP A 415 2.69 -27.59 -1.16
CA ASP A 415 2.26 -28.37 -2.32
C ASP A 415 2.60 -27.62 -3.61
N PHE A 416 3.46 -28.19 -4.45
CA PHE A 416 3.93 -27.57 -5.68
C PHE A 416 3.21 -28.09 -6.94
N GLU A 417 2.13 -28.86 -6.79
CA GLU A 417 1.43 -29.48 -7.92
C GLU A 417 0.84 -28.42 -8.86
N ASN A 418 0.18 -27.42 -8.30
CA ASN A 418 -0.35 -26.31 -9.08
C ASN A 418 -0.47 -25.03 -8.22
N LYS A 419 -0.76 -23.88 -8.87
CA LYS A 419 -0.84 -22.58 -8.18
C LYS A 419 -1.92 -22.52 -7.08
N ALA A 420 -3.05 -23.24 -7.22
CA ALA A 420 -4.12 -23.24 -6.24
C ALA A 420 -3.70 -23.97 -4.96
N LEU A 421 -3.20 -25.20 -5.08
CA LEU A 421 -2.70 -26.02 -3.97
C LEU A 421 -1.47 -25.38 -3.31
N PHE A 422 -0.57 -24.83 -4.13
CA PHE A 422 0.58 -24.09 -3.60
C PHE A 422 0.13 -22.89 -2.76
N GLY A 423 -0.77 -22.08 -3.28
CA GLY A 423 -1.24 -20.87 -2.58
C GLY A 423 -1.94 -21.21 -1.26
N GLU A 424 -2.75 -22.25 -1.26
CA GLU A 424 -3.44 -22.77 -0.08
C GLU A 424 -2.44 -23.27 0.97
N SER A 425 -1.55 -24.21 0.61
CA SER A 425 -0.57 -24.77 1.53
C SER A 425 0.39 -23.71 2.07
N TYR A 426 0.79 -22.75 1.22
CA TYR A 426 1.63 -21.63 1.63
C TYR A 426 0.94 -20.73 2.65
N LEU A 427 -0.30 -20.32 2.43
CA LEU A 427 -1.05 -19.50 3.38
C LEU A 427 -1.31 -20.24 4.69
N ARG A 428 -1.63 -21.55 4.66
CA ARG A 428 -1.73 -22.37 5.89
C ARG A 428 -0.40 -22.49 6.63
N MET A 429 0.70 -22.57 5.93
CA MET A 429 2.02 -22.56 6.55
C MET A 429 2.27 -21.20 7.22
N LEU A 430 1.97 -20.10 6.53
CA LEU A 430 2.12 -18.75 7.11
C LEU A 430 1.23 -18.54 8.34
N SER A 431 -0.03 -18.95 8.30
CA SER A 431 -0.97 -18.78 9.41
C SER A 431 -0.59 -19.53 10.68
N LYS A 432 0.26 -20.56 10.58
CA LYS A 432 0.77 -21.32 11.71
C LYS A 432 2.05 -20.76 12.32
N LEU A 433 2.63 -19.71 11.75
CA LEU A 433 3.81 -19.07 12.30
C LEU A 433 3.45 -18.35 13.60
N ASP A 434 4.24 -18.58 14.65
CA ASP A 434 4.06 -17.93 15.95
C ASP A 434 5.25 -17.01 16.23
N TYR A 435 5.08 -15.73 15.95
CA TYR A 435 6.15 -14.75 16.12
C TYR A 435 6.56 -14.57 17.59
N ASN A 436 5.69 -14.87 18.55
CA ASN A 436 6.02 -14.77 19.98
C ASN A 436 6.95 -15.89 20.47
N LYS A 437 6.88 -17.08 19.85
CA LYS A 437 7.76 -18.20 20.16
C LYS A 437 9.13 -18.13 19.51
N LEU A 438 9.31 -17.19 18.57
CA LEU A 438 10.53 -17.06 17.80
C LEU A 438 11.52 -16.04 18.40
N VAL A 439 11.11 -15.34 19.46
CA VAL A 439 11.90 -14.31 20.17
C VAL A 439 12.71 -14.90 21.32
N LEU A 440 12.63 -16.20 21.60
CA LEU A 440 13.42 -16.88 22.62
C LEU A 440 14.69 -17.51 21.97
#